data_773816c1aa4879ec594db18562e0b3d8
#
_entry.id   773816c1aa4879ec594db18562e0b3d8
#
_cell.length_a   1.000
_cell.length_b   1.000
_cell.length_c   1.000
_cell.angle_alpha   90.00
_cell.angle_beta   90.00
_cell.angle_gamma   90.00
#
_symmetry.space_group_name_H-M   'P 1'
#
loop_
_entity.id
_entity.type
_entity.pdbx_description
1 polymer ?
#
loop_
_entity_poly.entity_id
_entity_poly.type
_entity_poly.pdbx_seq_one_letter_code
_entity_poly.pdbx_strand_id
1 'polypeptide(L)'
;MASTALILTDFPEIAGVQRGIYRVLEKPLIEYVLEAVPDEVDEIIIAAGREEAGKAYADVAEKYFAKLEIYPPGLTRVLKESMLSSKSERFLILPCDSPLLTQSFTKLLLDACEKFTAAIIRDANGRSDYLFSCFRKFEFLEAAESSGSEDMDLIVQKIRNVLYFYRRSLRFLDEKLLFMFRVTNVTDAKRAERLLRARQGGEWHQRPDI
;
A
#
# COMPACT_ATOMS: atom_id res chain seq x y z
N MET A 1 -2.25 -18.59 7.05
CA MET A 1 -0.91 -18.05 6.69
C MET A 1 -0.78 -16.67 7.29
N ALA A 2 0.24 -16.45 8.12
CA ALA A 2 0.48 -15.15 8.73
C ALA A 2 0.76 -14.08 7.66
N SER A 3 0.34 -12.85 7.94
CA SER A 3 0.40 -11.74 6.99
C SER A 3 0.92 -10.46 7.62
N THR A 4 1.67 -9.68 6.86
CA THR A 4 2.18 -8.36 7.22
C THR A 4 1.65 -7.32 6.25
N ALA A 5 1.15 -6.19 6.76
CA ALA A 5 0.94 -4.97 5.97
C ALA A 5 2.21 -4.12 6.08
N LEU A 6 2.86 -3.89 4.95
CA LEU A 6 4.05 -3.04 4.83
C LEU A 6 3.64 -1.69 4.27
N ILE A 7 3.71 -0.66 5.11
CA ILE A 7 3.34 0.71 4.75
C ILE A 7 4.60 1.46 4.35
N LEU A 8 4.71 1.81 3.09
CA LEU A 8 5.85 2.52 2.52
C LEU A 8 5.72 4.02 2.76
N THR A 9 6.75 4.65 3.31
CA THR A 9 6.75 6.09 3.65
C THR A 9 7.84 6.90 2.94
N ASP A 10 8.80 6.25 2.28
CA ASP A 10 9.93 6.91 1.61
C ASP A 10 9.49 7.58 0.29
N PHE A 11 8.71 8.66 0.42
CA PHE A 11 8.24 9.50 -0.68
C PHE A 11 8.64 10.96 -0.46
N PRO A 12 8.76 11.77 -1.53
CA PRO A 12 9.01 13.21 -1.40
C PRO A 12 8.01 13.91 -0.50
N GLU A 13 8.47 14.87 0.28
CA GLU A 13 7.66 15.66 1.21
C GLU A 13 6.59 16.50 0.49
N ILE A 14 5.54 16.85 1.22
CA ILE A 14 4.53 17.83 0.79
C ILE A 14 4.69 19.07 1.65
N ALA A 15 5.06 20.20 1.02
CA ALA A 15 5.28 21.49 1.69
C ALA A 15 6.22 21.40 2.91
N GLY A 16 7.31 20.63 2.82
CA GLY A 16 8.28 20.46 3.90
C GLY A 16 7.84 19.51 5.03
N VAL A 17 6.76 18.75 4.83
CA VAL A 17 6.25 17.76 5.79
C VAL A 17 6.37 16.37 5.19
N GLN A 18 6.81 15.40 5.99
CA GLN A 18 6.83 13.98 5.60
C GLN A 18 5.44 13.56 5.09
N ARG A 19 5.39 12.94 3.91
CA ARG A 19 4.14 12.74 3.16
C ARG A 19 3.06 12.04 3.97
N GLY A 20 3.39 10.95 4.65
CA GLY A 20 2.42 10.19 5.45
C GLY A 20 1.89 10.96 6.66
N ILE A 21 2.63 11.94 7.18
CA ILE A 21 2.22 12.80 8.32
C ILE A 21 1.50 14.06 7.86
N TYR A 22 1.51 14.37 6.56
CA TYR A 22 0.74 15.48 6.04
C TYR A 22 -0.75 15.28 6.34
N ARG A 23 -1.41 16.33 6.86
CA ARG A 23 -2.79 16.23 7.34
C ARG A 23 -3.82 16.60 6.28
N VAL A 24 -4.87 15.80 6.22
CA VAL A 24 -6.10 16.08 5.45
C VAL A 24 -7.28 15.86 6.41
N LEU A 25 -8.17 16.82 6.57
CA LEU A 25 -9.24 16.81 7.59
C LEU A 25 -8.69 16.50 9.00
N GLU A 26 -7.66 17.23 9.43
CA GLU A 26 -7.00 17.09 10.73
C GLU A 26 -6.32 15.74 11.01
N LYS A 27 -6.35 14.81 10.07
CA LYS A 27 -5.82 13.45 10.21
C LYS A 27 -4.62 13.22 9.31
N PRO A 28 -3.50 12.63 9.77
CA PRO A 28 -2.37 12.24 8.94
C PRO A 28 -2.78 11.27 7.83
N LEU A 29 -2.20 11.41 6.63
CA LEU A 29 -2.50 10.55 5.48
C LEU A 29 -2.31 9.07 5.77
N ILE A 30 -1.25 8.72 6.49
CA ILE A 30 -0.94 7.33 6.84
C ILE A 30 -2.03 6.68 7.71
N GLU A 31 -2.72 7.45 8.56
CA GLU A 31 -3.78 6.89 9.41
C GLU A 31 -4.98 6.39 8.59
N TYR A 32 -5.32 7.06 7.48
CA TYR A 32 -6.35 6.55 6.57
C TYR A 32 -5.95 5.21 5.93
N VAL A 33 -4.66 5.04 5.65
CA VAL A 33 -4.14 3.78 5.09
C VAL A 33 -4.15 2.68 6.13
N LEU A 34 -3.73 2.98 7.37
CA LEU A 34 -3.72 2.03 8.48
C LEU A 34 -5.13 1.53 8.82
N GLU A 35 -6.14 2.41 8.76
CA GLU A 35 -7.55 2.04 8.95
C GLU A 35 -8.13 1.19 7.80
N ALA A 36 -7.48 1.19 6.65
CA ALA A 36 -7.85 0.34 5.52
C ALA A 36 -7.11 -1.00 5.50
N VAL A 37 -6.23 -1.26 6.46
CA VAL A 37 -5.60 -2.58 6.63
C VAL A 37 -6.66 -3.56 7.14
N PRO A 38 -6.79 -4.76 6.55
CA PRO A 38 -7.72 -5.77 7.03
C PRO A 38 -7.42 -6.24 8.45
N ASP A 39 -8.47 -6.52 9.24
CA ASP A 39 -8.34 -6.95 10.64
C ASP A 39 -7.63 -8.30 10.80
N GLU A 40 -7.62 -9.13 9.75
CA GLU A 40 -6.91 -10.41 9.68
C GLU A 40 -5.39 -10.29 9.44
N VAL A 41 -4.85 -9.10 9.30
CA VAL A 41 -3.41 -8.87 9.19
C VAL A 41 -2.76 -9.00 10.57
N ASP A 42 -1.77 -9.89 10.67
CA ASP A 42 -1.14 -10.22 11.96
C ASP A 42 -0.10 -9.17 12.41
N GLU A 43 0.51 -8.45 11.46
CA GLU A 43 1.58 -7.51 11.74
C GLU A 43 1.48 -6.29 10.80
N ILE A 44 1.74 -5.11 11.34
CA ILE A 44 1.88 -3.87 10.55
C ILE A 44 3.30 -3.36 10.72
N ILE A 45 3.97 -3.08 9.58
CA ILE A 45 5.30 -2.46 9.54
C ILE A 45 5.20 -1.13 8.81
N ILE A 46 5.63 -0.05 9.46
CA ILE A 46 5.83 1.26 8.83
C ILE A 46 7.30 1.33 8.42
N ALA A 47 7.56 1.33 7.12
CA ALA A 47 8.90 1.33 6.55
C ALA A 47 9.35 2.75 6.23
N ALA A 48 10.35 3.26 6.95
CA ALA A 48 10.95 4.57 6.72
C ALA A 48 12.36 4.43 6.12
N GLY A 49 12.72 5.36 5.22
CA GLY A 49 14.01 5.32 4.53
C GLY A 49 15.18 5.89 5.35
N ARG A 50 14.90 6.64 6.42
CA ARG A 50 15.92 7.28 7.28
C ARG A 50 15.38 7.47 8.70
N GLU A 51 16.28 7.52 9.70
CA GLU A 51 15.90 7.69 11.12
C GLU A 51 15.11 8.98 11.37
N GLU A 52 15.52 10.10 10.78
CA GLU A 52 14.82 11.39 10.96
C GLU A 52 13.40 11.32 10.40
N ALA A 53 13.21 10.66 9.27
CA ALA A 53 11.88 10.40 8.71
C ALA A 53 11.10 9.44 9.61
N GLY A 54 11.74 8.40 10.14
CA GLY A 54 11.14 7.44 11.06
C GLY A 54 10.58 8.10 12.31
N LYS A 55 11.30 9.03 12.94
CA LYS A 55 10.84 9.75 14.13
C LYS A 55 9.49 10.44 13.93
N ALA A 56 9.20 10.92 12.72
CA ALA A 56 7.92 11.56 12.42
C ALA A 56 6.72 10.58 12.48
N TYR A 57 6.98 9.27 12.39
CA TYR A 57 5.94 8.23 12.42
C TYR A 57 5.81 7.53 13.77
N ALA A 58 6.64 7.87 14.77
CA ALA A 58 6.68 7.15 16.06
C ALA A 58 5.32 7.13 16.76
N ASP A 59 4.67 8.29 16.89
CA ASP A 59 3.37 8.41 17.56
C ASP A 59 2.28 7.60 16.84
N VAL A 60 2.32 7.60 15.49
CA VAL A 60 1.37 6.83 14.68
C VAL A 60 1.64 5.34 14.83
N ALA A 61 2.91 4.92 14.83
CA ALA A 61 3.27 3.52 15.02
C ALA A 61 2.78 3.00 16.38
N GLU A 62 2.98 3.76 17.45
CA GLU A 62 2.48 3.43 18.79
C GLU A 62 0.94 3.32 18.79
N LYS A 63 0.24 4.32 18.25
CA LYS A 63 -1.23 4.37 18.19
C LYS A 63 -1.85 3.15 17.50
N TYR A 64 -1.22 2.66 16.43
CA TYR A 64 -1.73 1.54 15.62
C TYR A 64 -1.03 0.21 15.91
N PHE A 65 -0.23 0.13 16.97
CA PHE A 65 0.56 -1.07 17.33
C PHE A 65 1.42 -1.58 16.17
N ALA A 66 1.87 -0.66 15.32
CA ALA A 66 2.72 -0.97 14.17
C ALA A 66 4.21 -0.95 14.58
N LYS A 67 5.01 -1.80 13.96
CA LYS A 67 6.46 -1.71 14.06
C LYS A 67 6.95 -0.59 13.15
N LEU A 68 7.82 0.27 13.67
CA LEU A 68 8.52 1.26 12.88
C LEU A 68 9.93 0.73 12.57
N GLU A 69 10.22 0.51 11.30
CA GLU A 69 11.51 -0.03 10.87
C GLU A 69 12.17 0.86 9.82
N ILE A 70 13.49 0.95 9.88
CA ILE A 70 14.30 1.76 8.94
C ILE A 70 14.95 0.83 7.94
N TYR A 71 14.69 1.11 6.66
CA TYR A 71 15.22 0.31 5.55
C TYR A 71 16.01 1.19 4.57
N PRO A 72 17.01 0.63 3.87
CA PRO A 72 17.67 1.33 2.76
C PRO A 72 16.66 1.74 1.69
N PRO A 73 16.88 2.87 1.00
CA PRO A 73 15.98 3.33 -0.04
C PRO A 73 15.90 2.34 -1.21
N GLY A 74 14.72 2.24 -1.81
CA GLY A 74 14.45 1.37 -2.94
C GLY A 74 13.44 0.26 -2.61
N LEU A 75 12.38 0.17 -3.41
CA LEU A 75 11.25 -0.73 -3.15
C LEU A 75 11.70 -2.18 -2.97
N THR A 76 12.53 -2.70 -3.86
CA THR A 76 13.01 -4.07 -3.80
C THR A 76 13.80 -4.37 -2.52
N ARG A 77 14.64 -3.42 -2.08
CA ARG A 77 15.43 -3.58 -0.84
C ARG A 77 14.52 -3.59 0.38
N VAL A 78 13.59 -2.65 0.46
CA VAL A 78 12.60 -2.59 1.54
C VAL A 78 11.83 -3.91 1.61
N LEU A 79 11.34 -4.43 0.48
CA LEU A 79 10.62 -5.70 0.43
C LEU A 79 11.50 -6.87 0.88
N LYS A 80 12.70 -6.99 0.38
CA LYS A 80 13.62 -8.08 0.77
C LYS A 80 13.91 -8.06 2.26
N GLU A 81 14.30 -6.92 2.80
CA GLU A 81 14.69 -6.82 4.21
C GLU A 81 13.49 -7.00 5.15
N SER A 82 12.33 -6.40 4.84
CA SER A 82 11.13 -6.60 5.64
C SER A 82 10.64 -8.06 5.61
N MET A 83 10.73 -8.73 4.47
CA MET A 83 10.40 -10.14 4.36
C MET A 83 11.37 -11.02 5.14
N LEU A 84 12.66 -10.71 5.13
CA LEU A 84 13.66 -11.47 5.88
C LEU A 84 13.50 -11.29 7.39
N SER A 85 13.14 -10.10 7.87
CA SER A 85 12.98 -9.80 9.31
C SER A 85 11.67 -10.33 9.90
N SER A 86 10.60 -10.41 9.11
CA SER A 86 9.29 -10.87 9.57
C SER A 86 9.11 -12.38 9.45
N LYS A 87 8.24 -12.94 10.32
CA LYS A 87 7.82 -14.36 10.27
C LYS A 87 6.63 -14.61 9.33
N SER A 88 6.02 -13.55 8.82
CA SER A 88 4.85 -13.65 7.94
C SER A 88 5.19 -14.28 6.58
N GLU A 89 4.20 -14.91 5.99
CA GLU A 89 4.30 -15.57 4.69
C GLU A 89 3.76 -14.69 3.55
N ARG A 90 2.85 -13.75 3.86
CA ARG A 90 2.22 -12.84 2.90
C ARG A 90 2.50 -11.39 3.29
N PHE A 91 2.79 -10.56 2.30
CA PHE A 91 3.10 -9.15 2.47
C PHE A 91 2.18 -8.30 1.60
N LEU A 92 1.27 -7.57 2.24
CA LEU A 92 0.43 -6.55 1.62
C LEU A 92 1.20 -5.24 1.58
N ILE A 93 1.46 -4.71 0.40
CA ILE A 93 2.26 -3.50 0.17
C ILE A 93 1.34 -2.33 -0.08
N LEU A 94 1.46 -1.27 0.72
CA LEU A 94 0.61 -0.08 0.65
C LEU A 94 1.45 1.20 0.75
N PRO A 95 1.12 2.26 -0.01
CA PRO A 95 1.74 3.57 0.15
C PRO A 95 1.06 4.34 1.30
N CYS A 96 1.79 5.19 2.02
CA CYS A 96 1.26 5.97 3.15
C CYS A 96 0.33 7.14 2.77
N ASP A 97 0.13 7.41 1.48
CA ASP A 97 -0.46 8.64 0.97
C ASP A 97 -1.79 8.46 0.20
N SER A 98 -2.51 7.35 0.48
CA SER A 98 -3.76 6.99 -0.20
C SER A 98 -4.97 7.09 0.76
N PRO A 99 -5.47 8.30 1.05
CA PRO A 99 -6.48 8.51 2.10
C PRO A 99 -7.88 7.99 1.73
N LEU A 100 -8.11 7.58 0.50
CA LEU A 100 -9.38 7.02 0.03
C LEU A 100 -9.31 5.49 -0.10
N LEU A 101 -8.22 4.87 0.34
CA LEU A 101 -8.06 3.42 0.38
C LEU A 101 -9.21 2.77 1.16
N THR A 102 -9.62 1.58 0.75
CA THR A 102 -10.73 0.84 1.37
C THR A 102 -10.28 -0.54 1.82
N GLN A 103 -10.83 -0.99 2.95
CA GLN A 103 -10.55 -2.34 3.47
C GLN A 103 -10.98 -3.43 2.49
N SER A 104 -12.06 -3.23 1.73
CA SER A 104 -12.48 -4.20 0.70
C SER A 104 -11.45 -4.38 -0.42
N PHE A 105 -10.73 -3.31 -0.81
CA PHE A 105 -9.67 -3.42 -1.81
C PHE A 105 -8.39 -4.06 -1.25
N THR A 106 -7.96 -3.68 -0.06
CA THR A 106 -6.77 -4.26 0.58
C THR A 106 -6.98 -5.74 0.91
N LYS A 107 -8.21 -6.10 1.37
CA LYS A 107 -8.61 -7.48 1.56
C LYS A 107 -8.61 -8.28 0.26
N LEU A 108 -9.11 -7.73 -0.84
CA LEU A 108 -9.06 -8.39 -2.16
C LEU A 108 -7.63 -8.78 -2.55
N LEU A 109 -6.66 -7.89 -2.32
CA LEU A 109 -5.24 -8.18 -2.60
C LEU A 109 -4.69 -9.28 -1.69
N LEU A 110 -5.03 -9.24 -0.40
CA LEU A 110 -4.58 -10.21 0.58
C LEU A 110 -5.18 -11.60 0.31
N ASP A 111 -6.50 -11.69 0.03
CA ASP A 111 -7.22 -12.92 -0.29
C ASP A 111 -6.69 -13.55 -1.61
N ALA A 112 -6.35 -12.71 -2.59
CA ALA A 112 -5.74 -13.20 -3.83
C ALA A 112 -4.43 -13.94 -3.58
N CYS A 113 -3.62 -13.49 -2.61
CA CYS A 113 -2.37 -14.15 -2.22
C CYS A 113 -2.57 -15.47 -1.44
N GLU A 114 -3.80 -15.89 -1.16
CA GLU A 114 -4.09 -17.26 -0.70
C GLU A 114 -3.97 -18.30 -1.82
N LYS A 115 -4.25 -17.90 -3.05
CA LYS A 115 -4.28 -18.78 -4.23
C LYS A 115 -3.15 -18.52 -5.21
N PHE A 116 -2.66 -17.28 -5.22
CA PHE A 116 -1.61 -16.82 -6.14
C PHE A 116 -0.35 -16.44 -5.36
N THR A 117 0.79 -16.48 -6.01
CA THR A 117 2.08 -16.12 -5.40
C THR A 117 2.28 -14.61 -5.31
N ALA A 118 1.61 -13.87 -6.18
CA ALA A 118 1.53 -12.42 -6.11
C ALA A 118 0.20 -11.93 -6.69
N ALA A 119 -0.28 -10.80 -6.16
CA ALA A 119 -1.43 -10.05 -6.66
C ALA A 119 -0.98 -8.61 -6.95
N ILE A 120 -1.05 -8.18 -8.19
CA ILE A 120 -0.46 -6.92 -8.67
C ILE A 120 -1.47 -6.16 -9.53
N ILE A 121 -1.54 -4.85 -9.35
CA ILE A 121 -2.37 -3.99 -10.20
C ILE A 121 -1.64 -3.67 -11.50
N ARG A 122 -2.35 -3.74 -12.63
CA ARG A 122 -1.86 -3.33 -13.94
C ARG A 122 -2.72 -2.25 -14.57
N ASP A 123 -2.08 -1.28 -15.20
CA ASP A 123 -2.79 -0.30 -16.03
C ASP A 123 -3.13 -0.86 -17.43
N ALA A 124 -3.81 -0.03 -18.25
CA ALA A 124 -4.20 -0.42 -19.62
C ALA A 124 -2.98 -0.59 -20.57
N ASN A 125 -1.84 -0.04 -20.21
CA ASN A 125 -0.58 -0.14 -20.98
C ASN A 125 0.29 -1.32 -20.53
N GLY A 126 -0.21 -2.12 -19.58
CA GLY A 126 0.52 -3.26 -19.03
C GLY A 126 1.57 -2.90 -17.96
N ARG A 127 1.62 -1.64 -17.49
CA ARG A 127 2.53 -1.22 -16.42
C ARG A 127 2.00 -1.68 -15.08
N SER A 128 2.87 -2.28 -14.27
CA SER A 128 2.54 -2.75 -12.93
C SER A 128 2.64 -1.62 -11.89
N ASP A 129 1.69 -1.57 -10.98
CA ASP A 129 1.73 -0.71 -9.79
C ASP A 129 2.01 -1.59 -8.57
N TYR A 130 3.27 -1.57 -8.11
CA TYR A 130 3.72 -2.39 -7.00
C TYR A 130 3.39 -1.80 -5.62
N LEU A 131 2.93 -0.54 -5.56
CA LEU A 131 2.54 0.11 -4.31
C LEU A 131 1.18 -0.37 -3.77
N PHE A 132 0.41 -1.05 -4.63
CA PHE A 132 -0.83 -1.73 -4.27
C PHE A 132 -0.73 -3.18 -4.72
N SER A 133 -0.05 -4.00 -3.92
CA SER A 133 0.23 -5.38 -4.27
C SER A 133 0.27 -6.27 -3.04
N CYS A 134 0.21 -7.57 -3.27
CA CYS A 134 0.51 -8.56 -2.25
C CYS A 134 1.46 -9.61 -2.83
N PHE A 135 2.43 -10.04 -2.04
CA PHE A 135 3.41 -11.06 -2.42
C PHE A 135 3.50 -12.16 -1.36
N ARG A 136 3.75 -13.39 -1.79
CA ARG A 136 4.24 -14.44 -0.93
C ARG A 136 5.74 -14.32 -0.75
N LYS A 137 6.17 -14.39 0.51
CA LYS A 137 7.57 -14.16 0.93
C LYS A 137 8.56 -15.04 0.19
N PHE A 138 8.35 -16.36 0.24
CA PHE A 138 9.31 -17.33 -0.29
C PHE A 138 9.55 -17.11 -1.79
N GLU A 139 8.47 -17.06 -2.55
CA GLU A 139 8.55 -16.93 -4.01
C GLU A 139 9.09 -15.56 -4.45
N PHE A 140 8.82 -14.51 -3.69
CA PHE A 140 9.43 -13.19 -3.96
C PHE A 140 10.94 -13.21 -3.71
N LEU A 141 11.38 -13.74 -2.57
CA LEU A 141 12.81 -13.79 -2.22
C LEU A 141 13.60 -14.67 -3.20
N GLU A 142 13.08 -15.84 -3.58
CA GLU A 142 13.68 -16.72 -4.60
C GLU A 142 13.79 -16.01 -5.95
N ALA A 143 12.73 -15.31 -6.39
CA ALA A 143 12.74 -14.57 -7.64
C ALA A 143 13.72 -13.38 -7.60
N ALA A 144 13.79 -12.67 -6.50
CA ALA A 144 14.71 -11.55 -6.31
C ALA A 144 16.17 -12.00 -6.32
N GLU A 145 16.48 -13.15 -5.71
CA GLU A 145 17.82 -13.76 -5.75
C GLU A 145 18.17 -14.24 -7.16
N SER A 146 17.28 -14.98 -7.81
CA SER A 146 17.50 -15.53 -9.14
C SER A 146 17.55 -14.48 -10.25
N SER A 147 16.92 -13.32 -10.07
CA SER A 147 16.97 -12.23 -11.04
C SER A 147 18.30 -11.47 -11.00
N GLY A 148 18.95 -11.42 -9.83
CA GLY A 148 20.16 -10.61 -9.59
C GLY A 148 19.92 -9.10 -9.79
N SER A 149 18.67 -8.64 -9.81
CA SER A 149 18.26 -7.28 -10.13
C SER A 149 17.49 -6.64 -8.98
N GLU A 150 17.52 -5.30 -8.92
CA GLU A 150 16.62 -4.50 -8.06
C GLU A 150 15.39 -3.99 -8.82
N ASP A 151 15.27 -4.30 -10.11
CA ASP A 151 14.11 -3.95 -10.92
C ASP A 151 12.94 -4.90 -10.63
N MET A 152 11.84 -4.35 -10.12
CA MET A 152 10.65 -5.12 -9.77
C MET A 152 10.03 -5.84 -10.97
N ASP A 153 10.09 -5.26 -12.17
CA ASP A 153 9.54 -5.92 -13.36
C ASP A 153 10.34 -7.18 -13.72
N LEU A 154 11.67 -7.15 -13.58
CA LEU A 154 12.53 -8.31 -13.81
C LEU A 154 12.36 -9.39 -12.75
N ILE A 155 12.16 -8.98 -11.48
CA ILE A 155 11.90 -9.92 -10.39
C ILE A 155 10.55 -10.60 -10.59
N VAL A 156 9.49 -9.84 -10.86
CA VAL A 156 8.14 -10.37 -11.01
C VAL A 156 8.00 -11.29 -12.21
N GLN A 157 8.79 -11.09 -13.29
CA GLN A 157 8.86 -12.02 -14.41
C GLN A 157 9.39 -13.42 -14.02
N LYS A 158 10.12 -13.55 -12.90
CA LYS A 158 10.58 -14.84 -12.37
C LYS A 158 9.56 -15.52 -11.46
N ILE A 159 8.58 -14.77 -10.94
CA ILE A 159 7.53 -15.32 -10.10
C ILE A 159 6.50 -16.06 -10.97
N ARG A 160 6.20 -17.30 -10.60
CA ARG A 160 5.12 -18.08 -11.24
C ARG A 160 3.78 -17.80 -10.55
N ASN A 161 2.68 -18.00 -11.28
CA ASN A 161 1.31 -17.91 -10.75
C ASN A 161 0.97 -16.51 -10.19
N VAL A 162 1.32 -15.45 -10.93
CA VAL A 162 1.01 -14.06 -10.59
C VAL A 162 -0.39 -13.71 -11.09
N LEU A 163 -1.24 -13.18 -10.21
CA LEU A 163 -2.52 -12.59 -10.58
C LEU A 163 -2.36 -11.10 -10.88
N TYR A 164 -2.72 -10.70 -12.08
CA TYR A 164 -2.78 -9.29 -12.46
C TYR A 164 -4.22 -8.78 -12.46
N PHE A 165 -4.52 -7.84 -11.59
CA PHE A 165 -5.77 -7.09 -11.63
C PHE A 165 -5.62 -5.92 -12.60
N TYR A 166 -6.33 -5.93 -13.70
CA TYR A 166 -6.39 -4.74 -14.54
C TYR A 166 -7.18 -3.64 -13.83
N ARG A 167 -6.61 -2.44 -13.78
CA ARG A 167 -7.19 -1.30 -13.05
C ARG A 167 -8.66 -1.08 -13.38
N ARG A 168 -9.04 -1.24 -14.64
CA ARG A 168 -10.44 -1.08 -15.08
C ARG A 168 -11.39 -2.15 -14.53
N SER A 169 -10.92 -3.36 -14.31
CA SER A 169 -11.74 -4.44 -13.74
C SER A 169 -12.10 -4.21 -12.28
N LEU A 170 -11.39 -3.33 -11.57
CA LEU A 170 -11.65 -2.99 -10.18
C LEU A 170 -12.77 -1.94 -9.98
N ARG A 171 -13.41 -1.50 -11.04
CA ARG A 171 -14.55 -0.55 -10.99
C ARG A 171 -15.76 -1.11 -10.25
N PHE A 172 -15.85 -2.41 -10.06
CA PHE A 172 -16.89 -3.01 -9.21
C PHE A 172 -16.75 -2.65 -7.73
N LEU A 173 -15.54 -2.29 -7.27
CA LEU A 173 -15.30 -1.81 -5.91
C LEU A 173 -15.59 -0.31 -5.77
N ASP A 174 -15.22 0.46 -6.78
CA ASP A 174 -15.43 1.90 -6.87
C ASP A 174 -15.32 2.32 -8.35
N GLU A 175 -16.41 2.81 -8.92
CA GLU A 175 -16.49 3.19 -10.32
C GLU A 175 -15.41 4.19 -10.73
N LYS A 176 -15.04 5.11 -9.83
CA LYS A 176 -14.04 6.16 -10.06
C LYS A 176 -12.62 5.73 -9.69
N LEU A 177 -12.44 4.54 -9.10
CA LEU A 177 -11.15 3.98 -8.65
C LEU A 177 -10.42 4.90 -7.66
N LEU A 178 -11.14 5.61 -6.80
CA LEU A 178 -10.58 6.60 -5.88
C LEU A 178 -9.78 5.96 -4.75
N PHE A 179 -9.99 4.68 -4.46
CA PHE A 179 -9.17 3.94 -3.48
C PHE A 179 -7.68 3.88 -3.87
N MET A 180 -7.33 4.10 -5.15
CA MET A 180 -5.94 4.20 -5.62
C MET A 180 -5.47 5.66 -5.75
N PHE A 181 -6.26 6.64 -5.30
CA PHE A 181 -5.89 8.04 -5.38
C PHE A 181 -4.80 8.35 -4.36
N ARG A 182 -3.67 8.89 -4.84
CA ARG A 182 -2.53 9.26 -4.00
C ARG A 182 -2.42 10.78 -3.87
N VAL A 183 -2.09 11.23 -2.67
CA VAL A 183 -1.80 12.63 -2.38
C VAL A 183 -0.31 12.87 -2.51
N THR A 184 0.11 13.52 -3.59
CA THR A 184 1.52 13.77 -3.91
C THR A 184 1.93 15.24 -3.74
N ASN A 185 0.97 16.12 -3.61
CA ASN A 185 1.16 17.57 -3.48
C ASN A 185 -0.05 18.22 -2.78
N VAL A 186 0.05 19.53 -2.51
CA VAL A 186 -1.01 20.32 -1.82
C VAL A 186 -2.33 20.33 -2.62
N THR A 187 -2.29 20.31 -3.94
CA THR A 187 -3.50 20.30 -4.79
C THR A 187 -4.25 18.97 -4.63
N ASP A 188 -3.51 17.86 -4.62
CA ASP A 188 -4.08 16.54 -4.35
C ASP A 188 -4.68 16.47 -2.94
N ALA A 189 -4.01 17.07 -1.94
CA ALA A 189 -4.52 17.12 -0.57
C ALA A 189 -5.87 17.83 -0.49
N LYS A 190 -6.02 19.01 -1.12
CA LYS A 190 -7.29 19.72 -1.22
C LYS A 190 -8.36 18.92 -1.95
N ARG A 191 -7.97 18.14 -2.96
CA ARG A 191 -8.89 17.24 -3.67
C ARG A 191 -9.31 16.09 -2.78
N ALA A 192 -8.38 15.45 -2.07
CA ALA A 192 -8.67 14.39 -1.11
C ALA A 192 -9.64 14.87 -0.03
N GLU A 193 -9.43 16.07 0.52
CA GLU A 193 -10.30 16.66 1.52
C GLU A 193 -11.76 16.76 1.03
N ARG A 194 -11.97 17.29 -0.17
CA ARG A 194 -13.32 17.37 -0.78
C ARG A 194 -13.96 15.99 -0.97
N LEU A 195 -13.18 15.01 -1.43
CA LEU A 195 -13.65 13.65 -1.65
C LEU A 195 -13.99 12.95 -0.33
N LEU A 196 -13.18 13.12 0.71
CA LEU A 196 -13.46 12.57 2.04
C LEU A 196 -14.70 13.19 2.68
N ARG A 197 -14.90 14.50 2.55
CA ARG A 197 -16.13 15.18 3.03
C ARG A 197 -17.38 14.65 2.32
N ALA A 198 -17.34 14.49 1.00
CA ALA A 198 -18.44 13.92 0.23
C ALA A 198 -18.75 12.47 0.66
N ARG A 199 -17.71 11.67 0.95
CA ARG A 199 -17.87 10.31 1.46
C ARG A 199 -18.54 10.26 2.83
N GLN A 200 -18.20 11.18 3.75
CA GLN A 200 -18.82 11.29 5.07
C GLN A 200 -20.27 11.79 5.01
N GLY A 201 -20.57 12.66 4.04
CA GLY A 201 -21.92 13.21 3.83
C GLY A 201 -22.93 12.24 3.18
N GLY A 202 -22.55 11.00 2.91
CA GLY A 202 -23.45 9.98 2.34
C GLY A 202 -23.71 10.12 0.83
N GLU A 203 -23.09 11.06 0.15
CA GLU A 203 -23.27 11.29 -1.31
C GLU A 203 -22.70 10.14 -2.19
N TRP A 204 -22.08 9.13 -1.58
CA TRP A 204 -21.42 8.01 -2.26
C TRP A 204 -22.28 6.74 -2.37
N HIS A 205 -23.47 6.72 -1.76
CA HIS A 205 -24.32 5.52 -1.68
C HIS A 205 -25.51 5.53 -2.63
N GLN A 206 -25.61 6.48 -3.53
CA GLN A 206 -26.61 6.39 -4.61
C GLN A 206 -26.06 5.51 -5.74
N ARG A 207 -26.16 4.18 -5.58
CA ARG A 207 -26.36 3.33 -6.76
C ARG A 207 -27.74 3.69 -7.33
N PRO A 208 -27.87 4.06 -8.58
CA PRO A 208 -29.18 3.96 -9.22
C PRO A 208 -29.50 2.46 -9.24
N ASP A 209 -30.59 2.09 -8.59
CA ASP A 209 -31.18 0.77 -8.70
C ASP A 209 -31.39 0.46 -10.19
N ILE A 210 -30.80 -0.63 -10.67
CA ILE A 210 -31.13 -1.27 -11.94
C ILE A 210 -31.94 -2.51 -11.60
#